data_ee4fdf43ac6cbddf75c27c5f92ad11a6
#
_entry.id   ee4fdf43ac6cbddf75c27c5f92ad11a6
#
_cell.length_a   1.000
_cell.length_b   1.000
_cell.length_c   1.000
_cell.angle_alpha   90.00
_cell.angle_beta   90.00
_cell.angle_gamma   90.00
#
_symmetry.space_group_name_H-M   'P 1'
#
loop_
_entity.id
_entity.type
_entity.pdbx_description
1 polymer ?
#
loop_
_entity_poly.entity_id
_entity_poly.type
_entity_poly.pdbx_seq_one_letter_code
_entity_poly.pdbx_strand_id
1 'polypeptide(L)'
;KTVFRTILDCHDIGEHDLSVDEVHSSLLTSNPALTQSTRNDIAKLFANLTETSQNLNLEVQRKVVEEFWARDQARVIGERAIDIYTGSDIDFTPIKTILDQVTEHVVRGNETYTIFETDFTDLLDTEEKDVEFPFDLGIINQEVPGMSRGNFGIIFARPEVGKTTFCSHLCASYIREKKNVAYWANEEPAAKIKLRIIQSYYRMTMKEMIQDKEILSKRYQEEIKPYLTIIDSVGTSVEELDQYCRLTKPDIVFADQLDKFRIGGEYNRGDERLKQTYIMAREIAKRSNLLFWAVCQANYDAHNRRFIDYSMMDNSRTGKAGEADLILGIGKTGDEDTDNYMRFLCVSKNKINGWHGIINSNIDIHRGFYY
;
A
#
# COMPACT_ATOMS: atom_id res chain seq x y z
N LYS A 1 -9.79 25.92 -24.84
CA LYS A 1 -9.48 24.53 -25.22
C LYS A 1 -8.29 24.48 -26.17
N THR A 2 -8.33 25.24 -27.27
CA THR A 2 -7.23 25.30 -28.26
C THR A 2 -5.94 25.82 -27.67
N VAL A 3 -5.97 26.91 -26.86
CA VAL A 3 -4.78 27.46 -26.19
C VAL A 3 -4.14 26.44 -25.26
N PHE A 4 -4.93 25.76 -24.43
CA PHE A 4 -4.45 24.76 -23.48
C PHE A 4 -3.82 23.55 -24.20
N ARG A 5 -4.41 23.09 -25.29
CA ARG A 5 -3.87 22.00 -26.12
C ARG A 5 -2.54 22.42 -26.74
N THR A 6 -2.41 23.66 -27.24
CA THR A 6 -1.14 24.19 -27.77
C THR A 6 -0.05 24.26 -26.70
N ILE A 7 -0.39 24.61 -25.46
CA ILE A 7 0.58 24.61 -24.35
C ILE A 7 1.10 23.17 -24.10
N LEU A 8 0.22 22.19 -24.05
CA LEU A 8 0.61 20.78 -23.88
C LEU A 8 1.48 20.29 -25.04
N ASP A 9 1.04 20.55 -26.29
CA ASP A 9 1.79 20.14 -27.50
C ASP A 9 3.18 20.81 -27.53
N CYS A 10 3.33 22.05 -27.06
CA CYS A 10 4.61 22.74 -26.96
C CYS A 10 5.49 22.18 -25.83
N HIS A 11 4.89 21.79 -24.68
CA HIS A 11 5.61 21.22 -23.57
C HIS A 11 6.18 19.82 -23.91
N ASP A 12 5.43 19.02 -24.68
CA ASP A 12 5.87 17.70 -25.12
C ASP A 12 7.05 17.74 -26.12
N ILE A 13 7.29 18.91 -26.74
CA ILE A 13 8.36 19.10 -27.74
C ILE A 13 9.64 19.69 -27.13
N GLY A 14 9.55 20.35 -25.96
CA GLY A 14 10.68 21.10 -25.36
C GLY A 14 10.92 20.73 -23.89
N GLU A 15 12.21 20.54 -23.54
CA GLU A 15 12.67 20.30 -22.16
C GLU A 15 12.85 21.61 -21.33
N HIS A 16 12.28 22.73 -21.76
CA HIS A 16 12.45 24.03 -21.08
C HIS A 16 11.11 24.74 -20.83
N ASP A 17 11.10 25.67 -19.89
CA ASP A 17 9.93 26.49 -19.58
C ASP A 17 9.51 27.31 -20.80
N LEU A 18 8.23 27.20 -21.16
CA LEU A 18 7.64 27.89 -22.31
C LEU A 18 7.38 29.36 -21.99
N SER A 19 7.85 30.25 -22.83
CA SER A 19 7.48 31.67 -22.75
C SER A 19 6.07 31.90 -23.33
N VAL A 20 5.41 32.94 -22.86
CA VAL A 20 4.09 33.39 -23.34
C VAL A 20 4.11 33.65 -24.87
N ASP A 21 5.20 34.14 -25.39
CA ASP A 21 5.37 34.45 -26.82
C ASP A 21 5.54 33.19 -27.67
N GLU A 22 6.22 32.15 -27.15
CA GLU A 22 6.34 30.86 -27.82
C GLU A 22 4.98 30.17 -27.94
N VAL A 23 4.19 30.15 -26.86
CA VAL A 23 2.83 29.58 -26.89
C VAL A 23 1.92 30.37 -27.84
N HIS A 24 2.00 31.69 -27.83
CA HIS A 24 1.23 32.54 -28.75
C HIS A 24 1.57 32.28 -30.22
N SER A 25 2.87 32.23 -30.53
CA SER A 25 3.36 31.95 -31.87
C SER A 25 2.95 30.58 -32.37
N SER A 26 3.10 29.54 -31.54
CA SER A 26 2.68 28.17 -31.83
C SER A 26 1.17 28.06 -32.06
N LEU A 27 0.36 28.75 -31.23
CA LEU A 27 -1.11 28.78 -31.39
C LEU A 27 -1.54 29.36 -32.74
N LEU A 28 -0.93 30.46 -33.15
CA LEU A 28 -1.24 31.10 -34.42
C LEU A 28 -0.80 30.26 -35.62
N THR A 29 0.36 29.61 -35.52
CA THR A 29 0.92 28.75 -36.56
C THR A 29 0.09 27.47 -36.75
N SER A 30 -0.33 26.85 -35.65
CA SER A 30 -1.10 25.61 -35.66
C SER A 30 -2.58 25.82 -36.08
N ASN A 31 -3.07 27.08 -36.10
CA ASN A 31 -4.45 27.39 -36.44
C ASN A 31 -4.54 28.49 -37.53
N PRO A 32 -4.11 28.22 -38.77
CA PRO A 32 -4.06 29.24 -39.84
C PRO A 32 -5.46 29.78 -40.25
N ALA A 33 -6.52 29.02 -39.99
CA ALA A 33 -7.90 29.38 -40.32
C ALA A 33 -8.58 30.38 -39.34
N LEU A 34 -7.89 30.84 -38.30
CA LEU A 34 -8.43 31.83 -37.37
C LEU A 34 -8.72 33.17 -38.06
N THR A 35 -9.91 33.72 -37.82
CA THR A 35 -10.30 35.05 -38.31
C THR A 35 -9.44 36.13 -37.68
N GLN A 36 -9.32 37.29 -38.36
CA GLN A 36 -8.53 38.43 -37.84
C GLN A 36 -9.09 38.93 -36.48
N SER A 37 -10.40 38.91 -36.28
CA SER A 37 -11.02 39.26 -35.01
C SER A 37 -10.56 38.30 -33.89
N THR A 38 -10.60 37.01 -34.13
CA THR A 38 -10.18 35.99 -33.15
C THR A 38 -8.67 36.09 -32.84
N ARG A 39 -7.83 36.40 -33.84
CA ARG A 39 -6.39 36.65 -33.64
C ARG A 39 -6.14 37.87 -32.73
N ASN A 40 -6.93 38.95 -32.92
CA ASN A 40 -6.82 40.15 -32.09
C ASN A 40 -7.28 39.88 -30.63
N ASP A 41 -8.31 39.08 -30.44
CA ASP A 41 -8.80 38.68 -29.10
C ASP A 41 -7.80 37.78 -28.38
N ILE A 42 -7.16 36.85 -29.09
CA ILE A 42 -6.07 36.03 -28.58
C ILE A 42 -4.86 36.93 -28.20
N ALA A 43 -4.46 37.85 -29.05
CA ALA A 43 -3.34 38.77 -28.75
C ALA A 43 -3.62 39.62 -27.51
N LYS A 44 -4.85 40.10 -27.33
CA LYS A 44 -5.25 40.84 -26.10
C LYS A 44 -5.18 39.94 -24.87
N LEU A 45 -5.62 38.68 -24.99
CA LEU A 45 -5.58 37.72 -23.89
C LEU A 45 -4.13 37.45 -23.46
N PHE A 46 -3.21 37.24 -24.39
CA PHE A 46 -1.81 37.01 -24.10
C PHE A 46 -1.12 38.25 -23.53
N ALA A 47 -1.44 39.46 -24.02
CA ALA A 47 -0.95 40.72 -23.46
C ALA A 47 -1.39 40.89 -21.98
N ASN A 48 -2.66 40.63 -21.68
CA ASN A 48 -3.17 40.64 -20.31
C ASN A 48 -2.50 39.57 -19.42
N LEU A 49 -2.20 38.40 -19.93
CA LEU A 49 -1.49 37.34 -19.20
C LEU A 49 -0.07 37.78 -18.87
N THR A 50 0.64 38.42 -19.78
CA THR A 50 2.00 38.90 -19.55
C THR A 50 2.03 40.02 -18.50
N GLU A 51 1.05 40.93 -18.52
CA GLU A 51 0.92 42.02 -17.55
C GLU A 51 0.55 41.52 -16.14
N THR A 52 -0.28 40.46 -16.07
CA THR A 52 -0.75 39.88 -14.82
C THR A 52 0.25 38.89 -14.20
N SER A 53 1.14 38.30 -15.01
CA SER A 53 2.10 37.28 -14.56
C SER A 53 3.19 37.81 -13.61
N GLN A 54 3.44 39.14 -13.59
CA GLN A 54 4.45 39.73 -12.71
C GLN A 54 4.07 39.80 -11.23
N ASN A 55 2.81 39.48 -10.86
CA ASN A 55 2.30 39.63 -9.48
C ASN A 55 1.49 38.45 -8.95
N LEU A 56 1.45 37.31 -9.63
CA LEU A 56 0.63 36.16 -9.21
C LEU A 56 1.46 35.09 -8.54
N ASN A 57 0.98 34.63 -7.37
CA ASN A 57 1.51 33.47 -6.67
C ASN A 57 1.30 32.20 -7.52
N LEU A 58 2.40 31.55 -7.93
CA LEU A 58 2.41 30.33 -8.76
C LEU A 58 1.52 29.22 -8.19
N GLU A 59 1.42 29.12 -6.88
CA GLU A 59 0.61 28.12 -6.19
C GLU A 59 -0.90 28.35 -6.38
N VAL A 60 -1.32 29.62 -6.39
CA VAL A 60 -2.71 30.01 -6.67
C VAL A 60 -3.06 29.74 -8.13
N GLN A 61 -2.15 30.04 -9.06
CA GLN A 61 -2.32 29.77 -10.50
C GLN A 61 -2.47 28.27 -10.76
N ARG A 62 -1.58 27.45 -10.17
CA ARG A 62 -1.64 26.00 -10.28
C ARG A 62 -2.98 25.45 -9.80
N LYS A 63 -3.47 25.89 -8.65
CA LYS A 63 -4.75 25.49 -8.08
C LYS A 63 -5.93 25.83 -8.99
N VAL A 64 -5.92 27.00 -9.61
CA VAL A 64 -6.96 27.42 -10.56
C VAL A 64 -6.95 26.55 -11.82
N VAL A 65 -5.78 26.23 -12.35
CA VAL A 65 -5.63 25.37 -13.54
C VAL A 65 -6.09 23.95 -13.23
N GLU A 66 -5.70 23.39 -12.10
CA GLU A 66 -6.11 22.07 -11.63
C GLU A 66 -7.63 21.98 -11.44
N GLU A 67 -8.25 22.98 -10.84
CA GLU A 67 -9.70 23.05 -10.66
C GLU A 67 -10.44 23.16 -12.00
N PHE A 68 -9.92 23.96 -12.92
CA PHE A 68 -10.50 24.07 -14.26
C PHE A 68 -10.40 22.77 -15.05
N TRP A 69 -9.24 22.10 -14.98
CA TRP A 69 -9.02 20.81 -15.61
C TRP A 69 -9.95 19.73 -15.04
N ALA A 70 -10.09 19.65 -13.72
CA ALA A 70 -10.97 18.69 -13.06
C ALA A 70 -12.45 18.91 -13.48
N ARG A 71 -12.90 20.17 -13.61
CA ARG A 71 -14.23 20.50 -14.10
C ARG A 71 -14.44 20.10 -15.55
N ASP A 72 -13.44 20.28 -16.44
CA ASP A 72 -13.51 19.85 -17.83
C ASP A 72 -13.58 18.32 -17.94
N GLN A 73 -12.81 17.59 -17.11
CA GLN A 73 -12.93 16.12 -17.05
C GLN A 73 -14.30 15.66 -16.57
N ALA A 74 -14.86 16.29 -15.55
CA ALA A 74 -16.22 16.00 -15.08
C ALA A 74 -17.28 16.22 -16.19
N ARG A 75 -17.11 17.25 -17.02
CA ARG A 75 -17.97 17.48 -18.20
C ARG A 75 -17.84 16.34 -19.22
N VAL A 76 -16.60 15.89 -19.52
CA VAL A 76 -16.35 14.78 -20.47
C VAL A 76 -16.97 13.47 -19.95
N ILE A 77 -16.84 13.20 -18.64
CA ILE A 77 -17.50 12.05 -18.00
C ILE A 77 -19.01 12.12 -18.18
N GLY A 78 -19.61 13.31 -17.98
CA GLY A 78 -21.04 13.53 -18.18
C GLY A 78 -21.50 13.28 -19.61
N GLU A 79 -20.75 13.76 -20.60
CA GLU A 79 -21.02 13.52 -22.03
C GLU A 79 -20.94 12.01 -22.34
N ARG A 80 -19.92 11.31 -21.86
CA ARG A 80 -19.78 9.86 -22.05
C ARG A 80 -20.88 9.05 -21.36
N ALA A 81 -21.30 9.47 -20.17
CA ALA A 81 -22.40 8.83 -19.46
C ALA A 81 -23.74 8.97 -20.22
N ILE A 82 -23.98 10.12 -20.87
CA ILE A 82 -25.13 10.33 -21.75
C ILE A 82 -25.04 9.43 -22.98
N ASP A 83 -23.87 9.32 -23.61
CA ASP A 83 -23.66 8.45 -24.78
C ASP A 83 -23.97 6.97 -24.43
N ILE A 84 -23.52 6.49 -23.25
CA ILE A 84 -23.83 5.14 -22.75
C ILE A 84 -25.34 4.99 -22.49
N TYR A 85 -25.99 5.99 -21.88
CA TYR A 85 -27.41 5.95 -21.56
C TYR A 85 -28.30 5.92 -22.83
N THR A 86 -27.88 6.62 -23.88
CA THR A 86 -28.64 6.73 -25.14
C THR A 86 -28.20 5.71 -26.20
N GLY A 87 -27.07 5.11 -26.06
CA GLY A 87 -26.47 4.13 -26.99
C GLY A 87 -26.88 2.68 -26.69
N SER A 88 -26.50 1.78 -27.61
CA SER A 88 -26.72 0.34 -27.50
C SER A 88 -25.55 -0.39 -26.83
N ASP A 89 -24.43 0.26 -26.62
CA ASP A 89 -23.20 -0.31 -26.06
C ASP A 89 -22.93 0.26 -24.66
N ILE A 90 -22.81 -0.64 -23.67
CA ILE A 90 -22.60 -0.28 -22.26
C ILE A 90 -21.11 -0.48 -21.94
N ASP A 91 -20.24 0.40 -22.45
CA ASP A 91 -18.81 0.40 -22.14
C ASP A 91 -18.46 1.58 -21.20
N PHE A 92 -18.19 1.25 -19.93
CA PHE A 92 -17.74 2.22 -18.93
C PHE A 92 -16.22 2.41 -18.89
N THR A 93 -15.44 1.69 -19.71
CA THR A 93 -13.97 1.75 -19.71
C THR A 93 -13.44 3.18 -19.94
N PRO A 94 -13.97 3.98 -20.89
CA PRO A 94 -13.51 5.35 -21.08
C PRO A 94 -13.75 6.27 -19.87
N ILE A 95 -14.88 6.08 -19.17
CA ILE A 95 -15.20 6.83 -17.94
C ILE A 95 -14.24 6.45 -16.83
N LYS A 96 -13.96 5.15 -16.65
CA LYS A 96 -13.00 4.66 -15.67
C LYS A 96 -11.60 5.25 -15.92
N THR A 97 -11.13 5.23 -17.17
CA THR A 97 -9.81 5.79 -17.53
C THR A 97 -9.70 7.27 -17.17
N ILE A 98 -10.76 8.07 -17.44
CA ILE A 98 -10.76 9.49 -17.09
C ILE A 98 -10.79 9.68 -15.56
N LEU A 99 -11.59 8.89 -14.85
CA LEU A 99 -11.62 8.94 -13.37
C LEU A 99 -10.26 8.58 -12.76
N ASP A 100 -9.59 7.56 -13.27
CA ASP A 100 -8.26 7.17 -12.82
C ASP A 100 -7.25 8.31 -13.04
N GLN A 101 -7.26 8.95 -14.21
CA GLN A 101 -6.41 10.11 -14.52
C GLN A 101 -6.71 11.32 -13.61
N VAL A 102 -7.98 11.62 -13.35
CA VAL A 102 -8.36 12.73 -12.45
C VAL A 102 -7.91 12.43 -11.02
N THR A 103 -8.12 11.20 -10.57
CA THR A 103 -7.72 10.77 -9.23
C THR A 103 -6.19 10.84 -9.08
N GLU A 104 -5.45 10.37 -10.07
CA GLU A 104 -3.98 10.40 -10.08
C GLU A 104 -3.44 11.85 -10.08
N HIS A 105 -4.02 12.75 -10.87
CA HIS A 105 -3.61 14.16 -10.93
C HIS A 105 -3.99 14.95 -9.66
N VAL A 106 -5.18 14.75 -9.12
CA VAL A 106 -5.62 15.40 -7.88
C VAL A 106 -4.80 14.88 -6.68
N VAL A 107 -4.44 13.61 -6.69
CA VAL A 107 -3.60 13.00 -5.64
C VAL A 107 -2.14 13.44 -5.78
N ARG A 108 -1.56 13.42 -7.00
CA ARG A 108 -0.17 13.88 -7.23
C ARG A 108 -0.02 15.39 -7.10
N GLY A 109 -1.02 16.18 -7.46
CA GLY A 109 -1.01 17.65 -7.31
C GLY A 109 -0.95 18.10 -5.85
N ASN A 110 -1.28 17.23 -4.89
CA ASN A 110 -1.15 17.48 -3.46
C ASN A 110 0.11 16.86 -2.83
N GLU A 111 0.97 16.17 -3.60
CA GLU A 111 2.28 15.73 -3.12
C GLU A 111 3.26 16.90 -3.12
N THR A 112 3.02 17.86 -2.23
CA THR A 112 4.04 18.82 -1.83
C THR A 112 5.18 18.05 -1.18
N TYR A 113 6.40 18.26 -1.67
CA TYR A 113 7.61 17.79 -0.99
C TYR A 113 7.56 18.33 0.44
N THR A 114 7.44 17.42 1.41
CA THR A 114 7.56 17.80 2.80
C THR A 114 9.04 17.92 3.10
N ILE A 115 9.55 19.15 3.25
CA ILE A 115 10.89 19.37 3.76
C ILE A 115 10.86 18.91 5.20
N PHE A 116 11.73 17.94 5.54
CA PHE A 116 11.86 17.44 6.88
C PHE A 116 12.69 18.44 7.70
N GLU A 117 12.01 19.27 8.48
CA GLU A 117 12.61 20.23 9.40
C GLU A 117 12.24 19.83 10.83
N THR A 118 13.05 18.96 11.43
CA THR A 118 12.87 18.56 12.83
C THR A 118 14.13 18.91 13.60
N ASP A 119 13.99 19.48 14.79
CA ASP A 119 15.10 19.80 15.66
C ASP A 119 15.83 18.51 16.06
N PHE A 120 17.15 18.60 16.24
CA PHE A 120 18.01 17.47 16.60
C PHE A 120 17.57 16.79 17.91
N THR A 121 17.13 17.56 18.90
CA THR A 121 16.63 17.03 20.17
C THR A 121 15.36 16.25 19.97
N ASP A 122 14.41 16.73 19.17
CA ASP A 122 13.15 16.03 18.87
C ASP A 122 13.40 14.72 18.10
N LEU A 123 14.44 14.71 17.24
CA LEU A 123 14.87 13.47 16.55
C LEU A 123 15.35 12.41 17.53
N LEU A 124 16.18 12.77 18.51
CA LEU A 124 16.68 11.83 19.51
C LEU A 124 15.54 11.32 20.40
N ASP A 125 14.62 12.17 20.80
CA ASP A 125 13.45 11.80 21.61
C ASP A 125 12.50 10.88 20.84
N THR A 126 12.47 10.97 19.51
CA THR A 126 11.69 10.11 18.64
C THR A 126 12.33 8.74 18.51
N GLU A 127 13.65 8.66 18.32
CA GLU A 127 14.42 7.40 18.22
C GLU A 127 14.29 6.54 19.49
N GLU A 128 14.25 7.15 20.71
CA GLU A 128 14.04 6.43 21.96
C GLU A 128 12.64 5.81 22.08
N LYS A 129 11.65 6.32 21.36
CA LYS A 129 10.23 5.88 21.44
C LYS A 129 9.79 5.01 20.27
N ASP A 130 10.66 4.72 19.33
CA ASP A 130 10.29 4.30 17.97
C ASP A 130 9.77 2.86 17.83
N VAL A 131 9.86 2.00 18.86
CA VAL A 131 9.29 0.65 18.81
C VAL A 131 7.84 0.66 19.29
N GLU A 132 6.91 0.75 18.33
CA GLU A 132 5.46 0.78 18.63
C GLU A 132 4.80 -0.61 18.52
N PHE A 133 5.40 -1.53 17.74
CA PHE A 133 4.82 -2.82 17.38
C PHE A 133 5.78 -3.98 17.70
N PRO A 134 5.86 -4.43 18.98
CA PRO A 134 6.65 -5.60 19.37
C PRO A 134 6.05 -6.91 18.81
N PHE A 135 6.81 -7.99 18.83
CA PHE A 135 6.37 -9.29 18.28
C PHE A 135 5.60 -10.17 19.27
N ASP A 136 5.40 -9.77 20.53
CA ASP A 136 4.84 -10.59 21.62
C ASP A 136 5.58 -11.95 21.81
N LEU A 137 6.85 -11.96 21.48
CA LEU A 137 7.75 -13.09 21.63
C LEU A 137 9.05 -12.59 22.28
N GLY A 138 9.24 -12.89 23.57
CA GLY A 138 10.36 -12.36 24.34
C GLY A 138 11.72 -12.61 23.71
N ILE A 139 11.91 -13.78 23.09
CA ILE A 139 13.17 -14.17 22.46
C ILE A 139 13.45 -13.32 21.20
N ILE A 140 12.44 -13.05 20.35
CA ILE A 140 12.67 -12.24 19.15
C ILE A 140 12.84 -10.77 19.53
N ASN A 141 12.11 -10.28 20.55
CA ASN A 141 12.19 -8.88 20.99
C ASN A 141 13.54 -8.53 21.64
N GLN A 142 14.31 -9.52 22.10
CA GLN A 142 15.67 -9.31 22.57
C GLN A 142 16.65 -8.97 21.44
N GLU A 143 16.45 -9.56 20.27
CA GLU A 143 17.31 -9.41 19.11
C GLU A 143 16.79 -8.33 18.14
N VAL A 144 15.47 -8.28 17.94
CA VAL A 144 14.76 -7.30 17.11
C VAL A 144 13.65 -6.70 17.94
N PRO A 145 13.77 -5.46 18.41
CA PRO A 145 12.86 -4.90 19.40
C PRO A 145 11.41 -4.80 18.92
N GLY A 146 11.20 -4.63 17.63
CA GLY A 146 9.88 -4.55 17.00
C GLY A 146 9.90 -3.70 15.75
N MET A 147 8.74 -3.27 15.32
CA MET A 147 8.54 -2.44 14.14
C MET A 147 7.92 -1.10 14.54
N SER A 148 8.04 -0.11 13.66
CA SER A 148 7.52 1.23 13.83
C SER A 148 6.52 1.60 12.74
N ARG A 149 5.82 2.70 12.91
CA ARG A 149 4.97 3.26 11.84
C ARG A 149 5.81 3.59 10.61
N GLY A 150 5.22 3.42 9.43
CA GLY A 150 5.92 3.60 8.16
C GLY A 150 6.83 2.44 7.78
N ASN A 151 7.01 1.41 8.63
CA ASN A 151 7.80 0.24 8.28
C ASN A 151 7.02 -0.73 7.39
N PHE A 152 7.76 -1.42 6.53
CA PHE A 152 7.28 -2.48 5.65
C PHE A 152 8.00 -3.79 5.96
N GLY A 153 7.27 -4.76 6.48
CA GLY A 153 7.77 -6.10 6.80
C GLY A 153 7.28 -7.16 5.82
N ILE A 154 8.07 -8.21 5.63
CA ILE A 154 7.68 -9.40 4.87
C ILE A 154 7.78 -10.63 5.78
N ILE A 155 6.70 -11.43 5.79
CA ILE A 155 6.67 -12.76 6.41
C ILE A 155 6.53 -13.79 5.29
N PHE A 156 7.43 -14.77 5.25
CA PHE A 156 7.38 -15.81 4.24
C PHE A 156 7.67 -17.20 4.81
N ALA A 157 7.02 -18.21 4.24
CA ALA A 157 7.22 -19.61 4.59
C ALA A 157 6.74 -20.52 3.47
N ARG A 158 7.13 -21.81 3.55
CA ARG A 158 6.48 -22.86 2.76
C ARG A 158 5.01 -23.06 3.22
N PRO A 159 4.13 -23.55 2.34
CA PRO A 159 2.80 -23.97 2.75
C PRO A 159 2.84 -24.89 3.98
N GLU A 160 1.84 -24.77 4.85
CA GLU A 160 1.66 -25.61 6.06
C GLU A 160 2.78 -25.48 7.14
N VAL A 161 3.71 -24.56 7.01
CA VAL A 161 4.77 -24.36 8.02
C VAL A 161 4.27 -23.55 9.23
N GLY A 162 3.16 -22.80 9.11
CA GLY A 162 2.60 -22.03 10.22
C GLY A 162 2.64 -20.50 10.00
N LYS A 163 2.83 -20.05 8.76
CA LYS A 163 2.82 -18.62 8.38
C LYS A 163 1.57 -17.89 8.87
N THR A 164 0.37 -18.42 8.54
CA THR A 164 -0.91 -17.84 8.95
C THR A 164 -1.10 -17.84 10.47
N THR A 165 -0.58 -18.86 11.16
CA THR A 165 -0.58 -18.92 12.63
C THR A 165 0.29 -17.81 13.22
N PHE A 166 1.45 -17.54 12.65
CA PHE A 166 2.32 -16.44 13.08
C PHE A 166 1.67 -15.08 12.83
N CYS A 167 1.08 -14.86 11.65
CA CYS A 167 0.32 -13.63 11.38
C CYS A 167 -0.85 -13.47 12.35
N SER A 168 -1.58 -14.54 12.66
CA SER A 168 -2.69 -14.52 13.64
C SER A 168 -2.21 -14.19 15.05
N HIS A 169 -1.04 -14.70 15.44
CA HIS A 169 -0.37 -14.38 16.72
C HIS A 169 -0.03 -12.89 16.80
N LEU A 170 0.62 -12.33 15.78
CA LEU A 170 0.92 -10.90 15.72
C LEU A 170 -0.35 -10.03 15.73
N CYS A 171 -1.36 -10.40 14.94
CA CYS A 171 -2.65 -9.69 14.98
C CYS A 171 -3.25 -9.68 16.39
N ALA A 172 -3.29 -10.83 17.05
CA ALA A 172 -3.82 -10.96 18.39
C ALA A 172 -3.03 -10.12 19.42
N SER A 173 -1.71 -10.05 19.26
CA SER A 173 -0.83 -9.21 20.07
C SER A 173 -1.19 -7.72 19.91
N TYR A 174 -1.23 -7.24 18.69
CA TYR A 174 -1.54 -5.84 18.39
C TYR A 174 -2.95 -5.44 18.84
N ILE A 175 -3.92 -6.35 18.72
CA ILE A 175 -5.28 -6.11 19.24
C ILE A 175 -5.31 -5.97 20.76
N ARG A 176 -4.48 -6.76 21.50
CA ARG A 176 -4.35 -6.60 22.97
C ARG A 176 -3.82 -5.22 23.35
N GLU A 177 -2.96 -4.64 22.51
CA GLU A 177 -2.45 -3.27 22.62
C GLU A 177 -3.42 -2.21 22.05
N LYS A 178 -4.66 -2.62 21.72
CA LYS A 178 -5.74 -1.76 21.18
C LYS A 178 -5.35 -1.05 19.87
N LYS A 179 -4.51 -1.69 19.03
CA LYS A 179 -4.17 -1.21 17.70
C LYS A 179 -5.22 -1.67 16.69
N ASN A 180 -5.55 -0.80 15.75
CA ASN A 180 -6.49 -1.09 14.66
C ASN A 180 -5.80 -1.91 13.59
N VAL A 181 -6.17 -3.19 13.46
CA VAL A 181 -5.60 -4.13 12.51
C VAL A 181 -6.56 -4.38 11.36
N ALA A 182 -6.09 -4.19 10.12
CA ALA A 182 -6.77 -4.59 8.90
C ALA A 182 -6.06 -5.81 8.31
N TYR A 183 -6.77 -6.94 8.20
CA TYR A 183 -6.24 -8.17 7.62
C TYR A 183 -6.92 -8.49 6.29
N TRP A 184 -6.17 -8.49 5.22
CA TRP A 184 -6.62 -8.80 3.86
C TRP A 184 -6.36 -10.27 3.57
N ALA A 185 -7.42 -11.09 3.63
CA ALA A 185 -7.38 -12.54 3.46
C ALA A 185 -7.55 -12.90 1.97
N ASN A 186 -6.52 -13.41 1.33
CA ASN A 186 -6.53 -13.79 -0.09
C ASN A 186 -6.15 -15.27 -0.33
N GLU A 187 -5.71 -15.98 0.70
CA GLU A 187 -5.36 -17.43 0.60
C GLU A 187 -6.44 -18.31 1.20
N GLU A 188 -6.82 -18.02 2.43
CA GLU A 188 -7.84 -18.77 3.16
C GLU A 188 -9.11 -17.93 3.34
N PRO A 189 -10.29 -18.58 3.52
CA PRO A 189 -11.53 -17.87 3.80
C PRO A 189 -11.40 -16.95 5.02
N ALA A 190 -11.88 -15.71 4.91
CA ALA A 190 -11.81 -14.69 5.94
C ALA A 190 -12.36 -15.19 7.31
N ALA A 191 -13.40 -16.03 7.31
CA ALA A 191 -13.96 -16.63 8.52
C ALA A 191 -12.96 -17.53 9.27
N LYS A 192 -12.13 -18.30 8.55
CA LYS A 192 -11.09 -19.14 9.15
C LYS A 192 -9.97 -18.33 9.76
N ILE A 193 -9.52 -17.29 9.07
CA ILE A 193 -8.51 -16.34 9.58
C ILE A 193 -9.02 -15.69 10.86
N LYS A 194 -10.26 -15.20 10.84
CA LYS A 194 -10.90 -14.59 12.00
C LYS A 194 -10.91 -15.53 13.21
N LEU A 195 -11.30 -16.78 13.03
CA LEU A 195 -11.30 -17.76 14.10
C LEU A 195 -9.90 -18.01 14.66
N ARG A 196 -8.86 -18.11 13.82
CA ARG A 196 -7.48 -18.28 14.29
C ARG A 196 -6.98 -17.07 15.08
N ILE A 197 -7.30 -15.86 14.65
CA ILE A 197 -6.94 -14.65 15.41
C ILE A 197 -7.63 -14.66 16.78
N ILE A 198 -8.92 -15.03 16.85
CA ILE A 198 -9.66 -15.15 18.11
C ILE A 198 -9.07 -16.25 19.00
N GLN A 199 -8.73 -17.43 18.43
CA GLN A 199 -8.05 -18.50 19.16
C GLN A 199 -6.72 -18.04 19.75
N SER A 200 -5.93 -17.33 18.95
CA SER A 200 -4.64 -16.77 19.37
C SER A 200 -4.81 -15.69 20.45
N TYR A 201 -5.84 -14.87 20.33
CA TYR A 201 -6.12 -13.81 21.30
C TYR A 201 -6.46 -14.36 22.69
N TYR A 202 -7.38 -15.35 22.75
CA TYR A 202 -7.78 -15.99 24.00
C TYR A 202 -6.86 -17.15 24.42
N ARG A 203 -5.94 -17.58 23.56
CA ARG A 203 -5.08 -18.77 23.73
C ARG A 203 -5.89 -20.03 24.05
N MET A 204 -7.03 -20.20 23.37
CA MET A 204 -7.98 -21.29 23.56
C MET A 204 -8.07 -22.19 22.32
N THR A 205 -8.27 -23.49 22.57
CA THR A 205 -8.61 -24.43 21.51
C THR A 205 -10.05 -24.22 21.00
N MET A 206 -10.36 -24.68 19.81
CA MET A 206 -11.74 -24.61 19.28
C MET A 206 -12.76 -25.28 20.21
N LYS A 207 -12.39 -26.37 20.88
CA LYS A 207 -13.26 -27.07 21.81
C LYS A 207 -13.58 -26.21 23.05
N GLU A 208 -12.58 -25.60 23.63
CA GLU A 208 -12.74 -24.66 24.75
C GLU A 208 -13.60 -23.45 24.35
N MET A 209 -13.37 -22.88 23.17
CA MET A 209 -14.17 -21.76 22.66
C MET A 209 -15.65 -22.12 22.46
N ILE A 210 -15.95 -23.35 21.99
CA ILE A 210 -17.33 -23.80 21.81
C ILE A 210 -18.04 -23.94 23.17
N GLN A 211 -17.32 -24.41 24.20
CA GLN A 211 -17.88 -24.54 25.57
C GLN A 211 -18.23 -23.15 26.16
N ASP A 212 -17.39 -22.15 25.92
CA ASP A 212 -17.53 -20.81 26.51
C ASP A 212 -18.12 -19.78 25.51
N LYS A 213 -18.79 -20.23 24.44
CA LYS A 213 -19.22 -19.42 23.30
C LYS A 213 -20.02 -18.16 23.69
N GLU A 214 -20.87 -18.23 24.69
CA GLU A 214 -21.73 -17.10 25.12
C GLU A 214 -20.91 -15.99 25.79
N ILE A 215 -19.97 -16.38 26.65
CA ILE A 215 -19.06 -15.47 27.33
C ILE A 215 -18.12 -14.84 26.31
N LEU A 216 -17.53 -15.66 25.45
CA LEU A 216 -16.59 -15.21 24.42
C LEU A 216 -17.26 -14.30 23.38
N SER A 217 -18.55 -14.54 23.07
CA SER A 217 -19.30 -13.67 22.16
C SER A 217 -19.42 -12.23 22.70
N LYS A 218 -19.66 -12.05 23.98
CA LYS A 218 -19.71 -10.73 24.62
C LYS A 218 -18.32 -10.08 24.64
N ARG A 219 -17.32 -10.82 25.11
CA ARG A 219 -15.93 -10.36 25.15
C ARG A 219 -15.40 -9.98 23.77
N TYR A 220 -15.72 -10.75 22.73
CA TYR A 220 -15.35 -10.47 21.37
C TYR A 220 -15.86 -9.08 20.90
N GLN A 221 -17.10 -8.70 21.23
CA GLN A 221 -17.66 -7.41 20.85
C GLN A 221 -16.91 -6.22 21.47
N GLU A 222 -16.34 -6.41 22.64
CA GLU A 222 -15.65 -5.36 23.42
C GLU A 222 -14.13 -5.37 23.18
N GLU A 223 -13.52 -6.55 23.13
CA GLU A 223 -12.06 -6.70 23.17
C GLU A 223 -11.42 -6.82 21.78
N ILE A 224 -12.11 -7.39 20.78
CA ILE A 224 -11.51 -7.70 19.47
C ILE A 224 -12.17 -6.90 18.36
N LYS A 225 -13.50 -6.93 18.28
CA LYS A 225 -14.26 -6.37 17.16
C LYS A 225 -13.95 -4.88 16.88
N PRO A 226 -13.73 -4.01 17.88
CA PRO A 226 -13.40 -2.61 17.61
C PRO A 226 -12.05 -2.41 16.93
N TYR A 227 -11.13 -3.37 17.06
CA TYR A 227 -9.75 -3.27 16.64
C TYR A 227 -9.39 -4.19 15.45
N LEU A 228 -10.31 -5.04 15.00
CA LEU A 228 -10.06 -6.02 13.93
C LEU A 228 -11.03 -5.87 12.78
N THR A 229 -10.51 -5.53 11.62
CA THR A 229 -11.24 -5.63 10.35
C THR A 229 -10.60 -6.73 9.50
N ILE A 230 -11.41 -7.68 9.01
CA ILE A 230 -10.96 -8.71 8.06
C ILE A 230 -11.69 -8.49 6.75
N ILE A 231 -10.93 -8.40 5.68
CA ILE A 231 -11.42 -8.17 4.33
C ILE A 231 -11.16 -9.46 3.51
N ASP A 232 -12.20 -9.99 2.89
CA ASP A 232 -12.05 -11.03 1.86
C ASP A 232 -11.55 -10.34 0.59
N SER A 233 -10.28 -10.59 0.22
CA SER A 233 -9.56 -9.82 -0.76
C SER A 233 -9.33 -10.54 -2.09
N VAL A 234 -10.13 -11.56 -2.40
CA VAL A 234 -10.04 -12.26 -3.67
C VAL A 234 -10.31 -11.30 -4.83
N GLY A 235 -9.29 -11.10 -5.67
CA GLY A 235 -9.38 -10.21 -6.84
C GLY A 235 -9.22 -8.71 -6.55
N THR A 236 -8.91 -8.34 -5.31
CA THR A 236 -8.64 -6.95 -4.92
C THR A 236 -7.33 -6.43 -5.51
N SER A 237 -7.28 -5.13 -5.79
CA SER A 237 -6.10 -4.42 -6.25
C SER A 237 -5.36 -3.73 -5.09
N VAL A 238 -4.08 -3.37 -5.33
CA VAL A 238 -3.28 -2.61 -4.36
C VAL A 238 -3.82 -1.18 -4.21
N GLU A 239 -4.39 -0.62 -5.26
CA GLU A 239 -5.04 0.69 -5.26
C GLU A 239 -6.28 0.71 -4.36
N GLU A 240 -7.10 -0.36 -4.37
CA GLU A 240 -8.24 -0.50 -3.46
C GLU A 240 -7.79 -0.61 -2.00
N LEU A 241 -6.69 -1.34 -1.75
CA LEU A 241 -6.08 -1.41 -0.42
C LEU A 241 -5.57 -0.02 0.02
N ASP A 242 -4.91 0.73 -0.86
CA ASP A 242 -4.46 2.09 -0.58
C ASP A 242 -5.64 3.02 -0.23
N GLN A 243 -6.69 2.99 -1.05
CA GLN A 243 -7.90 3.77 -0.79
C GLN A 243 -8.51 3.42 0.58
N TYR A 244 -8.58 2.13 0.92
CA TYR A 244 -9.05 1.70 2.23
C TYR A 244 -8.20 2.28 3.36
N CYS A 245 -6.86 2.21 3.25
CA CYS A 245 -5.95 2.75 4.25
C CYS A 245 -6.11 4.26 4.46
N ARG A 246 -6.30 5.01 3.39
CA ARG A 246 -6.56 6.46 3.46
C ARG A 246 -7.85 6.81 4.19
N LEU A 247 -8.91 6.03 3.94
CA LEU A 247 -10.24 6.26 4.52
C LEU A 247 -10.35 5.82 5.98
N THR A 248 -9.80 4.65 6.33
CA THR A 248 -10.00 4.02 7.65
C THR A 248 -8.84 4.23 8.60
N LYS A 249 -7.64 4.59 8.08
CA LYS A 249 -6.41 4.85 8.84
C LYS A 249 -6.09 3.75 9.86
N PRO A 250 -5.93 2.49 9.44
CA PRO A 250 -5.54 1.42 10.34
C PRO A 250 -4.12 1.67 10.86
N ASP A 251 -3.79 1.13 12.04
CA ASP A 251 -2.42 1.16 12.57
C ASP A 251 -1.55 0.12 11.87
N ILE A 252 -2.14 -1.03 11.55
CA ILE A 252 -1.43 -2.17 10.96
C ILE A 252 -2.26 -2.79 9.84
N VAL A 253 -1.58 -3.14 8.76
CA VAL A 253 -2.14 -3.90 7.63
C VAL A 253 -1.40 -5.22 7.48
N PHE A 254 -2.16 -6.32 7.36
CA PHE A 254 -1.67 -7.60 6.85
C PHE A 254 -2.25 -7.86 5.47
N ALA A 255 -1.40 -8.01 4.46
CA ALA A 255 -1.78 -8.42 3.12
C ALA A 255 -1.36 -9.88 2.89
N ASP A 256 -2.28 -10.82 3.15
CA ASP A 256 -1.99 -12.24 3.04
C ASP A 256 -1.97 -12.66 1.57
N GLN A 257 -0.80 -13.12 1.13
CA GLN A 257 -0.39 -13.33 -0.26
C GLN A 257 -0.51 -12.06 -1.11
N LEU A 258 0.25 -11.02 -0.75
CA LEU A 258 0.36 -9.78 -1.53
C LEU A 258 0.66 -10.04 -3.03
N ASP A 259 1.34 -11.13 -3.36
CA ASP A 259 1.63 -11.57 -4.74
C ASP A 259 0.39 -11.76 -5.62
N LYS A 260 -0.77 -12.03 -5.00
CA LYS A 260 -2.05 -12.26 -5.70
C LYS A 260 -2.87 -10.99 -5.91
N PHE A 261 -2.47 -9.89 -5.29
CA PHE A 261 -3.16 -8.62 -5.52
C PHE A 261 -2.97 -8.14 -6.95
N ARG A 262 -4.02 -7.56 -7.48
CA ARG A 262 -3.96 -6.89 -8.78
C ARG A 262 -3.28 -5.54 -8.64
N ILE A 263 -2.72 -5.07 -9.73
CA ILE A 263 -2.17 -3.71 -9.84
C ILE A 263 -2.50 -3.18 -11.23
N GLY A 264 -2.89 -1.92 -11.31
CA GLY A 264 -3.15 -1.24 -12.57
C GLY A 264 -1.90 -1.09 -13.43
N GLY A 265 -2.10 -0.90 -14.74
CA GLY A 265 -1.02 -0.76 -15.72
C GLY A 265 -0.77 -2.00 -16.57
N GLU A 266 -0.06 -1.79 -17.67
CA GLU A 266 0.38 -2.88 -18.57
C GLU A 266 1.80 -3.31 -18.19
N TYR A 267 1.98 -4.57 -17.85
CA TYR A 267 3.27 -5.16 -17.50
C TYR A 267 3.61 -6.29 -18.48
N ASN A 268 4.74 -6.18 -19.14
CA ASN A 268 5.21 -7.19 -20.08
C ASN A 268 5.72 -8.47 -19.38
N ARG A 269 6.09 -8.36 -18.08
CA ARG A 269 6.67 -9.44 -17.29
C ARG A 269 6.07 -9.52 -15.90
N GLY A 270 5.85 -10.74 -15.42
CA GLY A 270 5.27 -10.98 -14.10
C GLY A 270 6.14 -10.50 -12.94
N ASP A 271 7.48 -10.52 -13.10
CA ASP A 271 8.43 -10.02 -12.10
C ASP A 271 8.40 -8.49 -11.96
N GLU A 272 8.17 -7.75 -13.05
CA GLU A 272 7.98 -6.29 -13.03
C GLU A 272 6.69 -5.92 -12.29
N ARG A 273 5.60 -6.62 -12.60
CA ARG A 273 4.31 -6.47 -11.89
C ARG A 273 4.48 -6.67 -10.38
N LEU A 274 5.12 -7.76 -9.98
CA LEU A 274 5.36 -8.04 -8.56
C LEU A 274 6.24 -6.98 -7.90
N LYS A 275 7.32 -6.57 -8.56
CA LYS A 275 8.16 -5.49 -8.04
C LYS A 275 7.34 -4.22 -7.77
N GLN A 276 6.50 -3.81 -8.73
CA GLN A 276 5.67 -2.62 -8.57
C GLN A 276 4.64 -2.78 -7.44
N THR A 277 4.04 -3.97 -7.28
CA THR A 277 3.15 -4.29 -6.16
C THR A 277 3.81 -4.03 -4.79
N TYR A 278 5.08 -4.46 -4.64
CA TYR A 278 5.82 -4.27 -3.39
C TYR A 278 6.29 -2.83 -3.18
N ILE A 279 6.64 -2.12 -4.26
CA ILE A 279 6.92 -0.67 -4.21
C ILE A 279 5.68 0.08 -3.69
N MET A 280 4.51 -0.16 -4.28
CA MET A 280 3.27 0.49 -3.83
C MET A 280 2.92 0.15 -2.39
N ALA A 281 3.08 -1.11 -1.97
CA ALA A 281 2.85 -1.51 -0.58
C ALA A 281 3.79 -0.75 0.40
N ARG A 282 5.05 -0.56 0.02
CA ARG A 282 6.02 0.25 0.77
C ARG A 282 5.60 1.73 0.84
N GLU A 283 5.13 2.29 -0.27
CA GLU A 283 4.63 3.67 -0.32
C GLU A 283 3.40 3.86 0.56
N ILE A 284 2.46 2.88 0.57
CA ILE A 284 1.30 2.88 1.45
C ILE A 284 1.72 2.93 2.92
N ALA A 285 2.67 2.08 3.32
CA ALA A 285 3.19 2.07 4.69
C ALA A 285 3.69 3.45 5.11
N LYS A 286 4.52 4.09 4.28
CA LYS A 286 5.09 5.42 4.55
C LYS A 286 4.03 6.53 4.54
N ARG A 287 3.23 6.60 3.46
CA ARG A 287 2.27 7.68 3.25
C ARG A 287 1.14 7.66 4.26
N SER A 288 0.63 6.47 4.59
CA SER A 288 -0.43 6.30 5.58
C SER A 288 0.08 6.17 7.01
N ASN A 289 1.40 6.24 7.21
CA ASN A 289 2.08 6.14 8.52
C ASN A 289 1.58 4.93 9.34
N LEU A 290 1.59 3.74 8.72
CA LEU A 290 1.14 2.47 9.30
C LEU A 290 2.23 1.40 9.20
N LEU A 291 2.12 0.34 10.00
CA LEU A 291 2.92 -0.87 9.81
C LEU A 291 2.27 -1.76 8.76
N PHE A 292 3.02 -2.10 7.71
CA PHE A 292 2.53 -2.97 6.65
C PHE A 292 3.26 -4.33 6.66
N TRP A 293 2.52 -5.41 6.85
CA TRP A 293 3.01 -6.78 6.72
C TRP A 293 2.55 -7.39 5.40
N ALA A 294 3.49 -7.61 4.49
CA ALA A 294 3.28 -8.44 3.31
C ALA A 294 3.56 -9.91 3.65
N VAL A 295 2.64 -10.78 3.24
CA VAL A 295 2.80 -12.21 3.46
C VAL A 295 2.93 -12.90 2.10
N CYS A 296 3.98 -13.73 1.93
CA CYS A 296 4.21 -14.45 0.67
C CYS A 296 4.68 -15.89 0.91
N GLN A 297 4.80 -16.66 -0.17
CA GLN A 297 5.27 -18.04 -0.10
C GLN A 297 6.78 -18.14 -0.34
N ALA A 298 7.37 -19.17 0.25
CA ALA A 298 8.73 -19.60 -0.07
C ALA A 298 8.73 -20.58 -1.24
N ASN A 299 9.79 -20.57 -2.04
CA ASN A 299 10.01 -21.55 -3.11
C ASN A 299 10.45 -22.92 -2.55
N TYR A 300 10.72 -23.88 -3.43
CA TYR A 300 11.08 -25.25 -3.03
C TYR A 300 12.41 -25.34 -2.27
N ASP A 301 13.34 -24.40 -2.48
CA ASP A 301 14.65 -24.40 -1.81
C ASP A 301 14.54 -24.27 -0.28
N ALA A 302 13.41 -23.73 0.21
CA ALA A 302 13.10 -23.61 1.64
C ALA A 302 12.53 -24.90 2.27
N HIS A 303 12.34 -25.99 1.49
CA HIS A 303 11.78 -27.21 2.01
C HIS A 303 12.69 -27.89 3.03
N ASN A 304 12.15 -28.25 4.21
CA ASN A 304 12.87 -28.92 5.31
C ASN A 304 14.15 -28.19 5.74
N ARG A 305 14.14 -26.84 5.75
CA ARG A 305 15.27 -26.05 6.22
C ARG A 305 14.95 -25.28 7.50
N ARG A 306 15.89 -25.34 8.44
CA ARG A 306 15.85 -24.53 9.66
C ARG A 306 16.02 -23.05 9.33
N PHE A 307 17.03 -22.72 8.53
CA PHE A 307 17.27 -21.36 8.06
C PHE A 307 16.77 -21.19 6.64
N ILE A 308 15.90 -20.22 6.46
CA ILE A 308 15.43 -19.76 5.16
C ILE A 308 15.71 -18.25 5.03
N ASP A 309 16.31 -17.85 3.93
CA ASP A 309 16.60 -16.44 3.65
C ASP A 309 15.74 -15.89 2.52
N TYR A 310 15.77 -14.58 2.35
CA TYR A 310 14.92 -13.89 1.36
C TYR A 310 15.13 -14.35 -0.09
N SER A 311 16.29 -14.98 -0.42
CA SER A 311 16.52 -15.55 -1.76
C SER A 311 15.60 -16.74 -2.06
N MET A 312 15.01 -17.33 -1.01
CA MET A 312 14.07 -18.44 -1.09
C MET A 312 12.60 -17.99 -1.17
N MET A 313 12.33 -16.69 -1.28
CA MET A 313 10.97 -16.21 -1.59
C MET A 313 10.59 -16.59 -3.02
N ASP A 314 9.30 -16.94 -3.23
CA ASP A 314 8.79 -17.29 -4.55
C ASP A 314 8.69 -16.06 -5.46
N ASN A 315 8.86 -16.27 -6.75
CA ASN A 315 8.61 -15.33 -7.89
C ASN A 315 9.41 -14.02 -7.99
N SER A 316 10.19 -13.57 -7.00
CA SER A 316 11.04 -12.37 -7.15
C SER A 316 12.06 -12.26 -6.02
N ARG A 317 13.28 -12.66 -6.29
CA ARG A 317 14.34 -12.71 -5.28
C ARG A 317 14.81 -11.32 -4.82
N THR A 318 14.88 -10.36 -5.72
CA THR A 318 15.46 -9.03 -5.44
C THR A 318 14.42 -7.92 -5.35
N GLY A 319 13.35 -7.98 -6.17
CA GLY A 319 12.33 -6.92 -6.23
C GLY A 319 11.54 -6.76 -4.92
N LYS A 320 11.15 -7.88 -4.29
CA LYS A 320 10.44 -7.87 -3.01
C LYS A 320 11.36 -7.47 -1.86
N ALA A 321 12.54 -8.11 -1.80
CA ALA A 321 13.49 -7.88 -0.71
C ALA A 321 14.01 -6.45 -0.67
N GLY A 322 14.12 -5.77 -1.81
CA GLY A 322 14.57 -4.38 -1.89
C GLY A 322 13.76 -3.44 -1.01
N GLU A 323 12.45 -3.61 -1.01
CA GLU A 323 11.48 -2.70 -0.39
C GLU A 323 11.32 -2.90 1.14
N ALA A 324 11.57 -4.11 1.66
CA ALA A 324 11.33 -4.41 3.07
C ALA A 324 12.36 -3.78 4.02
N ASP A 325 11.89 -3.41 5.20
CA ASP A 325 12.73 -3.04 6.35
C ASP A 325 13.11 -4.26 7.18
N LEU A 326 12.17 -5.22 7.29
CA LEU A 326 12.37 -6.49 7.98
C LEU A 326 11.84 -7.64 7.12
N ILE A 327 12.59 -8.74 7.04
CA ILE A 327 12.13 -9.98 6.40
C ILE A 327 12.29 -11.14 7.38
N LEU A 328 11.15 -11.74 7.72
CA LEU A 328 11.04 -12.92 8.59
C LEU A 328 10.67 -14.15 7.77
N GLY A 329 11.57 -15.11 7.72
CA GLY A 329 11.30 -16.44 7.20
C GLY A 329 10.90 -17.39 8.32
N ILE A 330 9.96 -18.32 8.07
CA ILE A 330 9.61 -19.37 9.03
C ILE A 330 10.07 -20.72 8.46
N GLY A 331 11.11 -21.27 9.08
CA GLY A 331 11.68 -22.57 8.73
C GLY A 331 11.06 -23.74 9.51
N LYS A 332 11.23 -24.94 8.96
CA LYS A 332 10.80 -26.23 9.54
C LYS A 332 11.76 -27.33 9.07
N THR A 333 12.11 -28.29 9.92
CA THR A 333 13.19 -29.25 9.62
C THR A 333 12.76 -30.48 8.83
N GLY A 334 11.53 -30.91 8.89
CA GLY A 334 11.07 -32.22 8.41
C GLY A 334 11.33 -33.37 9.42
N ASP A 335 11.74 -33.05 10.63
CA ASP A 335 11.87 -33.99 11.74
C ASP A 335 10.52 -34.15 12.44
N GLU A 336 9.91 -35.33 12.38
CA GLU A 336 8.58 -35.58 12.92
C GLU A 336 8.48 -35.28 14.42
N ASP A 337 9.54 -35.51 15.19
CA ASP A 337 9.53 -35.31 16.65
C ASP A 337 9.49 -33.82 17.01
N THR A 338 10.11 -32.95 16.22
CA THR A 338 10.18 -31.51 16.48
C THR A 338 9.18 -30.69 15.68
N ASP A 339 8.75 -31.16 14.51
CA ASP A 339 7.93 -30.42 13.56
C ASP A 339 6.52 -30.08 14.06
N ASN A 340 6.00 -30.81 15.05
CA ASN A 340 4.68 -30.57 15.62
C ASN A 340 4.61 -29.34 16.52
N TYR A 341 5.75 -28.93 17.11
CA TYR A 341 5.79 -27.84 18.09
C TYR A 341 6.91 -26.80 17.90
N MET A 342 7.91 -27.06 17.05
CA MET A 342 9.05 -26.15 16.86
C MET A 342 9.05 -25.50 15.47
N ARG A 343 9.37 -24.22 15.43
CA ARG A 343 9.61 -23.43 14.21
C ARG A 343 10.85 -22.57 14.37
N PHE A 344 11.42 -22.18 13.26
CA PHE A 344 12.64 -21.37 13.20
C PHE A 344 12.29 -20.03 12.56
N LEU A 345 12.29 -18.96 13.36
CA LEU A 345 12.09 -17.60 12.87
C LEU A 345 13.44 -17.07 12.38
N CYS A 346 13.53 -16.84 11.08
CA CYS A 346 14.77 -16.46 10.39
C CYS A 346 14.71 -14.99 10.01
N VAL A 347 15.54 -14.17 10.65
CA VAL A 347 15.69 -12.76 10.28
C VAL A 347 16.73 -12.67 9.19
N SER A 348 16.30 -12.56 7.94
CA SER A 348 17.16 -12.57 6.76
C SER A 348 17.43 -11.17 6.17
N LYS A 349 16.65 -10.18 6.56
CA LYS A 349 16.91 -8.76 6.31
C LYS A 349 16.38 -7.95 7.50
N ASN A 350 17.14 -6.98 7.96
CA ASN A 350 16.78 -6.13 9.09
C ASN A 350 17.47 -4.77 8.99
N LYS A 351 16.70 -3.73 8.67
CA LYS A 351 17.15 -2.33 8.64
C LYS A 351 16.92 -1.62 9.98
N ILE A 352 16.25 -2.26 10.94
CA ILE A 352 15.89 -1.66 12.23
C ILE A 352 17.12 -1.52 13.10
N ASN A 353 17.83 -2.64 13.34
CA ASN A 353 19.03 -2.67 14.14
C ASN A 353 20.18 -3.50 13.54
N GLY A 354 19.99 -4.05 12.33
CA GLY A 354 21.03 -4.78 11.60
C GLY A 354 21.27 -6.22 12.06
N TRP A 355 20.58 -6.73 13.08
CA TRP A 355 20.75 -8.11 13.54
C TRP A 355 20.15 -9.13 12.56
N HIS A 356 20.87 -10.20 12.27
CA HIS A 356 20.45 -11.32 11.42
C HIS A 356 20.70 -12.65 12.13
N GLY A 357 19.77 -13.59 12.04
CA GLY A 357 19.94 -14.88 12.68
C GLY A 357 18.72 -15.76 12.66
N ILE A 358 18.76 -16.80 13.49
CA ILE A 358 17.69 -17.77 13.70
C ILE A 358 17.25 -17.72 15.15
N ILE A 359 15.95 -17.70 15.36
CA ILE A 359 15.33 -17.79 16.67
C ILE A 359 14.46 -19.04 16.69
N ASN A 360 14.72 -19.92 17.66
CA ASN A 360 13.88 -21.09 17.89
C ASN A 360 12.62 -20.65 18.62
N SER A 361 11.45 -21.02 18.12
CA SER A 361 10.17 -20.72 18.72
C SER A 361 9.27 -21.95 18.70
N ASN A 362 8.50 -22.12 19.74
CA ASN A 362 7.47 -23.14 19.77
C ASN A 362 6.17 -22.61 19.13
N ILE A 363 5.39 -23.53 18.57
CA ILE A 363 4.06 -23.23 18.00
C ILE A 363 3.03 -24.12 18.66
N ASP A 364 1.92 -23.52 19.14
CA ASP A 364 0.72 -24.25 19.49
C ASP A 364 -0.31 -24.12 18.35
N ILE A 365 -0.38 -25.16 17.52
CA ILE A 365 -1.26 -25.17 16.35
C ILE A 365 -2.73 -25.16 16.77
N HIS A 366 -3.06 -25.77 17.92
CA HIS A 366 -4.44 -25.90 18.39
C HIS A 366 -4.98 -24.60 18.99
N ARG A 367 -4.11 -23.78 19.57
CA ARG A 367 -4.45 -22.46 20.11
C ARG A 367 -4.03 -21.29 19.23
N GLY A 368 -3.34 -21.58 18.12
CA GLY A 368 -3.02 -20.63 17.09
C GLY A 368 -2.00 -19.56 17.48
N PHE A 369 -1.00 -19.86 18.31
CA PHE A 369 0.01 -18.88 18.71
C PHE A 369 1.44 -19.46 18.78
N TYR A 370 2.41 -18.57 18.82
CA TYR A 370 3.84 -18.85 19.03
C TYR A 370 4.25 -18.46 20.46
N TYR A 371 5.25 -19.17 21.03
CA TYR A 371 5.75 -18.90 22.38
C TYR A 371 7.21 -19.31 22.57
#